data_712c2f633c1fb8eacac9687dd1b72f04
#
_entry.id   712c2f633c1fb8eacac9687dd1b72f04
#
_cell.length_a   1.000
_cell.length_b   1.000
_cell.length_c   1.000
_cell.angle_alpha   90.00
_cell.angle_beta   90.00
_cell.angle_gamma   90.00
#
_symmetry.space_group_name_H-M   'P 1'
#
loop_
_entity.id
_entity.type
_entity.pdbx_description
1 polymer ?
#
loop_
_entity_poly.entity_id
_entity_poly.type
_entity_poly.pdbx_seq_one_letter_code
_entity_poly.pdbx_strand_id
1 'polypeptide(L)'
;MPNDPAFRSNREVAIHVPDLERAEAFYVGVLGCRVVSRSPDQLDLDTGQLRLYVNRDPSATLGYIPSFDVADYEAARAHLEAAGCETVSVEGYPGLVYFRDPFGFTFDIVERG
;
A
#
# COMPACT_ATOMS: atom_id res chain seq x y z
N MET A 1 9.61 6.60 -22.99
CA MET A 1 10.21 5.60 -23.91
C MET A 1 9.29 4.41 -24.08
N PRO A 2 9.22 3.81 -25.27
CA PRO A 2 8.28 2.71 -25.53
C PRO A 2 8.51 1.49 -24.64
N ASN A 3 9.73 1.27 -24.15
CA ASN A 3 10.07 0.10 -23.32
C ASN A 3 10.06 0.38 -21.83
N ASP A 4 9.67 1.59 -21.41
CA ASP A 4 9.59 1.89 -20.00
C ASP A 4 8.42 1.14 -19.36
N PRO A 5 8.57 0.69 -18.11
CA PRO A 5 7.47 0.03 -17.41
C PRO A 5 6.24 0.93 -17.30
N ALA A 6 5.07 0.34 -17.44
CA ALA A 6 3.81 1.04 -17.23
C ALA A 6 3.34 0.80 -15.80
N PHE A 7 2.79 1.84 -15.16
CA PHE A 7 2.25 1.78 -13.82
C PHE A 7 0.76 2.12 -13.90
N ARG A 8 -0.08 1.24 -13.36
CA ARG A 8 -1.53 1.44 -13.37
C ARG A 8 -2.06 1.44 -11.95
N SER A 9 -2.83 2.44 -11.59
CA SER A 9 -3.52 2.42 -10.31
C SER A 9 -4.37 1.15 -10.22
N ASN A 10 -4.26 0.43 -9.12
CA ASN A 10 -5.04 -0.78 -8.90
C ASN A 10 -6.22 -0.56 -7.96
N ARG A 11 -6.49 0.69 -7.57
CA ARG A 11 -7.57 1.07 -6.66
C ARG A 11 -7.41 0.46 -5.26
N GLU A 12 -6.19 0.18 -4.88
CA GLU A 12 -5.85 -0.32 -3.56
C GLU A 12 -5.02 0.73 -2.84
N VAL A 13 -5.32 0.93 -1.57
CA VAL A 13 -4.60 1.86 -0.71
C VAL A 13 -4.34 1.15 0.60
N ALA A 14 -3.15 1.29 1.15
CA ALA A 14 -2.82 0.76 2.47
C ALA A 14 -2.65 1.90 3.47
N ILE A 15 -3.04 1.65 4.71
CA ILE A 15 -2.68 2.50 5.84
C ILE A 15 -2.12 1.61 6.94
N HIS A 16 -1.28 2.19 7.78
CA HIS A 16 -0.70 1.50 8.91
C HIS A 16 -1.22 2.13 10.19
N VAL A 17 -1.77 1.32 11.08
CA VAL A 17 -2.36 1.79 12.33
C VAL A 17 -1.87 0.93 13.49
N PRO A 18 -1.77 1.48 14.71
CA PRO A 18 -1.34 0.70 15.85
C PRO A 18 -2.42 -0.25 16.39
N ASP A 19 -3.69 0.02 16.12
CA ASP A 19 -4.82 -0.69 16.74
C ASP A 19 -5.91 -0.97 15.70
N LEU A 20 -6.02 -2.24 15.28
CA LEU A 20 -7.00 -2.63 14.27
C LEU A 20 -8.45 -2.52 14.77
N GLU A 21 -8.70 -2.78 16.05
CA GLU A 21 -10.06 -2.68 16.57
C GLU A 21 -10.57 -1.25 16.52
N ARG A 22 -9.74 -0.28 16.87
CA ARG A 22 -10.09 1.13 16.77
C ARG A 22 -10.29 1.55 15.33
N ALA A 23 -9.45 1.06 14.43
CA ALA A 23 -9.58 1.35 13.00
C ALA A 23 -10.90 0.79 12.46
N GLU A 24 -11.26 -0.44 12.83
CA GLU A 24 -12.52 -1.02 12.39
C GLU A 24 -13.71 -0.23 12.93
N ALA A 25 -13.66 0.15 14.19
CA ALA A 25 -14.75 0.95 14.80
C ALA A 25 -14.95 2.26 14.03
N PHE A 26 -13.89 2.86 13.55
CA PHE A 26 -13.97 4.11 12.79
C PHE A 26 -14.38 3.87 11.34
N TYR A 27 -13.62 3.07 10.60
CA TYR A 27 -13.87 2.92 9.16
C TYR A 27 -15.16 2.17 8.86
N VAL A 28 -15.49 1.18 9.66
CA VAL A 28 -16.73 0.42 9.48
C VAL A 28 -17.89 1.08 10.24
N GLY A 29 -17.68 1.39 11.51
CA GLY A 29 -18.76 1.90 12.35
C GLY A 29 -19.16 3.34 12.04
N VAL A 30 -18.19 4.20 11.71
CA VAL A 30 -18.45 5.62 11.44
C VAL A 30 -18.57 5.91 9.95
N LEU A 31 -17.65 5.40 9.13
CA LEU A 31 -17.63 5.69 7.70
C LEU A 31 -18.44 4.70 6.85
N GLY A 32 -18.82 3.56 7.42
CA GLY A 32 -19.67 2.60 6.73
C GLY A 32 -18.96 1.71 5.72
N CYS A 33 -17.64 1.59 5.79
CA CYS A 33 -16.90 0.68 4.91
C CYS A 33 -17.30 -0.77 5.21
N ARG A 34 -17.25 -1.62 4.19
CA ARG A 34 -17.62 -3.03 4.32
C ARG A 34 -16.39 -3.88 4.56
N VAL A 35 -16.45 -4.78 5.54
CA VAL A 35 -15.35 -5.71 5.80
C VAL A 35 -15.36 -6.81 4.75
N VAL A 36 -14.23 -7.01 4.07
CA VAL A 36 -14.02 -8.11 3.14
C VAL A 36 -13.36 -9.28 3.84
N SER A 37 -12.31 -9.00 4.62
CA SER A 37 -11.64 -10.04 5.40
C SER A 37 -10.91 -9.44 6.60
N ARG A 38 -10.61 -10.28 7.57
CA ARG A 38 -9.86 -9.93 8.78
C ARG A 38 -8.78 -10.97 9.04
N SER A 39 -7.66 -10.49 9.55
CA SER A 39 -6.62 -11.35 10.13
C SER A 39 -6.07 -10.66 11.38
N PRO A 40 -5.21 -11.31 12.16
CA PRO A 40 -4.62 -10.65 13.33
C PRO A 40 -3.84 -9.37 13.01
N ASP A 41 -3.31 -9.25 11.79
CA ASP A 41 -2.44 -8.14 11.41
C ASP A 41 -3.03 -7.23 10.34
N GLN A 42 -4.18 -7.56 9.76
CA GLN A 42 -4.71 -6.79 8.65
C GLN A 42 -6.24 -6.83 8.59
N LEU A 43 -6.79 -5.72 8.19
CA LEU A 43 -8.20 -5.57 7.89
C LEU A 43 -8.31 -5.18 6.41
N ASP A 44 -9.13 -5.90 5.65
CA ASP A 44 -9.34 -5.63 4.23
C ASP A 44 -10.75 -5.07 4.09
N LEU A 45 -10.86 -3.81 3.67
CA LEU A 45 -12.13 -3.08 3.59
C LEU A 45 -12.44 -2.67 2.17
N ASP A 46 -13.73 -2.70 1.85
CA ASP A 46 -14.26 -2.15 0.62
C ASP A 46 -14.88 -0.79 0.96
N THR A 47 -14.33 0.28 0.37
CA THR A 47 -14.82 1.64 0.60
C THR A 47 -15.80 2.09 -0.48
N GLY A 48 -16.11 1.23 -1.44
CA GLY A 48 -16.96 1.52 -2.59
C GLY A 48 -16.17 1.62 -3.89
N GLN A 49 -15.18 2.51 -3.94
CA GLN A 49 -14.33 2.69 -5.11
C GLN A 49 -12.93 2.10 -4.92
N LEU A 50 -12.50 2.01 -3.67
CA LEU A 50 -11.16 1.57 -3.32
C LEU A 50 -11.22 0.37 -2.39
N ARG A 51 -10.15 -0.40 -2.42
CA ARG A 51 -9.85 -1.39 -1.41
C ARG A 51 -8.88 -0.77 -0.42
N LEU A 52 -9.24 -0.74 0.86
CA LEU A 52 -8.41 -0.18 1.91
C LEU A 52 -7.85 -1.32 2.76
N TYR A 53 -6.53 -1.49 2.71
CA TYR A 53 -5.84 -2.46 3.54
C TYR A 53 -5.31 -1.75 4.77
N VAL A 54 -5.84 -2.11 5.94
CA VAL A 54 -5.43 -1.52 7.21
C VAL A 54 -4.48 -2.50 7.88
N ASN A 55 -3.22 -2.13 7.95
CA ASN A 55 -2.16 -2.99 8.48
C ASN A 55 -1.84 -2.58 9.92
N ARG A 56 -1.74 -3.58 10.80
CA ARG A 56 -1.34 -3.31 12.17
C ARG A 56 0.16 -3.02 12.22
N ASP A 57 0.52 -1.84 12.67
CA ASP A 57 1.90 -1.37 12.73
C ASP A 57 2.05 -0.44 13.94
N PRO A 58 2.78 -0.89 14.97
CA PRO A 58 2.94 -0.06 16.17
C PRO A 58 3.56 1.31 15.92
N SER A 59 4.36 1.46 14.87
CA SER A 59 4.98 2.75 14.55
C SER A 59 4.03 3.71 13.82
N ALA A 60 3.15 3.18 12.98
CA ALA A 60 2.08 3.93 12.28
C ALA A 60 2.53 5.24 11.63
N THR A 61 3.70 5.24 10.96
CA THR A 61 4.29 6.48 10.45
C THR A 61 4.17 6.69 8.94
N LEU A 62 3.56 5.76 8.19
CA LEU A 62 3.65 5.76 6.73
C LEU A 62 2.51 6.49 6.01
N GLY A 63 1.41 6.81 6.67
CA GLY A 63 0.28 7.50 6.05
C GLY A 63 -0.45 6.65 5.00
N TYR A 64 -1.00 7.31 3.98
CA TYR A 64 -1.68 6.62 2.88
C TYR A 64 -0.66 6.13 1.86
N ILE A 65 -0.86 4.88 1.41
CA ILE A 65 0.07 4.21 0.51
C ILE A 65 -0.72 3.73 -0.72
N PRO A 66 -0.80 4.54 -1.78
CA PRO A 66 -1.44 4.09 -3.02
C PRO A 66 -0.63 2.99 -3.67
N SER A 67 -1.28 2.18 -4.49
CA SER A 67 -0.68 1.01 -5.10
C SER A 67 -0.84 1.03 -6.60
N PHE A 68 0.15 0.50 -7.31
CA PHE A 68 0.16 0.42 -8.78
C PHE A 68 0.50 -0.99 -9.22
N ASP A 69 -0.19 -1.45 -10.24
CA ASP A 69 0.16 -2.71 -10.88
C ASP A 69 1.25 -2.49 -11.91
N VAL A 70 2.19 -3.42 -11.96
CA VAL A 70 3.27 -3.44 -12.96
C VAL A 70 3.36 -4.84 -13.55
N ALA A 71 3.85 -4.94 -14.77
CA ALA A 71 3.99 -6.23 -15.44
C ALA A 71 5.22 -6.99 -14.95
N ASP A 72 6.30 -6.28 -14.62
CA ASP A 72 7.58 -6.86 -14.21
C ASP A 72 8.12 -6.06 -13.04
N TYR A 73 8.14 -6.67 -11.86
CA TYR A 73 8.55 -6.00 -10.63
C TYR A 73 9.99 -5.49 -10.71
N GLU A 74 10.92 -6.33 -11.15
CA GLU A 74 12.33 -5.94 -11.17
C GLU A 74 12.60 -4.82 -12.17
N ALA A 75 11.95 -4.85 -13.33
CA ALA A 75 12.08 -3.78 -14.31
C ALA A 75 11.50 -2.47 -13.76
N ALA A 76 10.35 -2.54 -13.10
CA ALA A 76 9.72 -1.37 -12.48
C ALA A 76 10.60 -0.82 -11.36
N ARG A 77 11.15 -1.67 -10.52
CA ARG A 77 12.03 -1.27 -9.44
C ARG A 77 13.27 -0.54 -9.96
N ALA A 78 13.92 -1.10 -10.98
CA ALA A 78 15.10 -0.48 -11.58
C ALA A 78 14.76 0.89 -12.17
N HIS A 79 13.62 0.99 -12.82
CA HIS A 79 13.12 2.24 -13.39
C HIS A 79 12.89 3.29 -12.30
N LEU A 80 12.26 2.91 -11.18
CA LEU A 80 12.01 3.81 -10.07
C LEU A 80 13.30 4.27 -9.40
N GLU A 81 14.25 3.36 -9.20
CA GLU A 81 15.54 3.71 -8.59
C GLU A 81 16.29 4.70 -9.48
N ALA A 82 16.29 4.48 -10.79
CA ALA A 82 16.92 5.41 -11.74
C ALA A 82 16.26 6.78 -11.71
N ALA A 83 14.97 6.85 -11.36
CA ALA A 83 14.23 8.11 -11.27
C ALA A 83 14.36 8.79 -9.91
N GLY A 84 15.11 8.22 -8.99
CA GLY A 84 15.36 8.85 -7.69
C GLY A 84 14.49 8.35 -6.55
N CYS A 85 13.72 7.29 -6.75
CA CYS A 85 12.92 6.70 -5.68
C CYS A 85 13.80 5.87 -4.74
N GLU A 86 13.40 5.83 -3.48
CA GLU A 86 14.06 5.01 -2.46
C GLU A 86 13.16 3.85 -2.07
N THR A 87 13.76 2.74 -1.62
CA THR A 87 12.99 1.64 -1.05
C THR A 87 12.80 1.86 0.44
N VAL A 88 11.62 1.46 0.93
CA VAL A 88 11.26 1.57 2.35
C VAL A 88 10.88 0.19 2.84
N SER A 89 11.66 -0.33 3.78
CA SER A 89 11.33 -1.60 4.45
C SER A 89 10.46 -1.33 5.67
N VAL A 90 9.56 -2.26 5.98
CA VAL A 90 8.66 -2.11 7.13
C VAL A 90 9.11 -3.06 8.23
N GLU A 91 9.42 -2.51 9.40
CA GLU A 91 9.82 -3.31 10.56
C GLU A 91 8.70 -4.26 10.97
N GLY A 92 9.04 -5.52 11.20
CA GLY A 92 8.08 -6.54 11.55
C GLY A 92 7.39 -7.23 10.37
N TYR A 93 7.68 -6.79 9.14
CA TYR A 93 7.10 -7.38 7.93
C TYR A 93 8.23 -7.68 6.93
N PRO A 94 9.00 -8.76 7.16
CA PRO A 94 10.09 -9.13 6.24
C PRO A 94 9.53 -9.37 4.83
N GLY A 95 10.20 -8.83 3.84
CA GLY A 95 9.77 -8.96 2.45
C GLY A 95 8.77 -7.94 1.99
N LEU A 96 8.19 -7.14 2.89
CA LEU A 96 7.31 -6.04 2.51
C LEU A 96 8.16 -4.81 2.22
N VAL A 97 8.14 -4.34 0.98
CA VAL A 97 8.94 -3.20 0.52
C VAL A 97 8.00 -2.20 -0.15
N TYR A 98 8.05 -0.98 0.31
CA TYR A 98 7.40 0.15 -0.33
C TYR A 98 8.45 1.02 -1.00
N PHE A 99 8.00 1.99 -1.78
CA PHE A 99 8.87 2.97 -2.42
C PHE A 99 8.50 4.35 -1.96
N ARG A 100 9.48 5.22 -1.88
CA ARG A 100 9.26 6.63 -1.58
C ARG A 100 9.63 7.44 -2.81
N ASP A 101 8.70 8.29 -3.26
CA ASP A 101 8.95 9.13 -4.42
C ASP A 101 9.91 10.27 -4.08
N PRO A 102 10.37 11.05 -5.09
CA PRO A 102 11.32 12.14 -4.84
C PRO A 102 10.80 13.25 -3.91
N PHE A 103 9.50 13.29 -3.65
CA PHE A 103 8.89 14.27 -2.77
C PHE A 103 8.63 13.73 -1.35
N GLY A 104 8.97 12.47 -1.10
CA GLY A 104 8.82 11.86 0.21
C GLY A 104 7.54 11.08 0.44
N PHE A 105 6.70 10.91 -0.60
CA PHE A 105 5.47 10.14 -0.48
C PHE A 105 5.71 8.67 -0.75
N THR A 106 5.08 7.83 0.06
CA THR A 106 5.22 6.38 -0.04
C THR A 106 4.16 5.78 -0.95
N PHE A 107 4.54 4.81 -1.76
CA PHE A 107 3.63 4.06 -2.61
C PHE A 107 4.12 2.62 -2.76
N ASP A 108 3.29 1.79 -3.36
CA ASP A 108 3.54 0.36 -3.51
C ASP A 108 3.39 -0.05 -4.96
N ILE A 109 4.10 -1.10 -5.37
CA ILE A 109 3.91 -1.73 -6.68
C ILE A 109 3.67 -3.21 -6.50
N VAL A 110 2.80 -3.76 -7.35
CA VAL A 110 2.44 -5.18 -7.33
C VAL A 110 2.58 -5.73 -8.74
N GLU A 111 3.28 -6.85 -8.86
CA GLU A 111 3.41 -7.49 -10.18
C GLU A 111 2.11 -8.20 -10.52
N ARG A 112 1.42 -7.71 -11.53
CA ARG A 112 0.19 -8.29 -12.05
C ARG A 112 0.20 -8.14 -13.56
N GLY A 113 0.02 -9.24 -14.21
CA GLY A 113 0.03 -9.28 -15.66
C GLY A 113 -1.24 -8.84 -16.27
#